data_584d0b5c69547b55bcbdd2557bba4e20
#
_entry.id   584d0b5c69547b55bcbdd2557bba4e20
#
_cell.length_a   1.000
_cell.length_b   1.000
_cell.length_c   1.000
_cell.angle_alpha   90.00
_cell.angle_beta   90.00
_cell.angle_gamma   90.00
#
_symmetry.space_group_name_H-M   'P 1'
#
loop_
_entity.id
_entity.type
_entity.pdbx_description
1 polymer ?
#
loop_
_entity_poly.entity_id
_entity_poly.type
_entity_poly.pdbx_seq_one_letter_code
_entity_poly.pdbx_strand_id
1 'polypeptide(L)'
;MGNIQFVSFKRHSKFISPLKNFQEDVHLLEHRRDPLIGTMSILGYNLADKVKMLFGDIDHDLIEQVAQESKPRCFMCPENVNTTTPKYSSDILPQERVTVGEATLFPNLFPLSEFHAVCALTHTHYLNLRDFSTEILANGIQACLKFVKSAFNANSSAKYMTINCNYLFPAGASIVHPHMQVLGGDVPYTYLKNMLEGSLQYFEKNQSNFWNDLISVEKKARERYIGKTGEIEWI
;
A
#
# COMPACT_ATOMS: atom_id res chain seq x y z
N MET A 1 16.96 1.86 -25.77
CA MET A 1 16.16 2.53 -24.73
C MET A 1 14.82 2.85 -25.34
N GLY A 2 13.75 2.35 -24.76
CA GLY A 2 12.39 2.67 -25.17
C GLY A 2 12.07 4.15 -24.92
N ASN A 3 11.11 4.67 -25.65
CA ASN A 3 10.71 6.08 -25.55
C ASN A 3 9.56 6.24 -24.57
N ILE A 4 9.88 6.49 -23.28
CA ILE A 4 8.87 6.81 -22.27
C ILE A 4 8.53 8.29 -22.37
N GLN A 5 7.25 8.60 -22.59
CA GLN A 5 6.75 9.97 -22.66
C GLN A 5 5.84 10.26 -21.47
N PHE A 6 6.23 11.22 -20.66
CA PHE A 6 5.37 11.78 -19.62
C PHE A 6 4.47 12.85 -20.20
N VAL A 7 3.17 12.63 -20.10
CA VAL A 7 2.16 13.56 -20.60
C VAL A 7 1.52 14.29 -19.43
N SER A 8 1.65 15.61 -19.41
CA SER A 8 0.93 16.47 -18.48
C SER A 8 0.35 17.67 -19.20
N PHE A 9 -0.76 18.19 -18.67
CA PHE A 9 -1.36 19.43 -19.13
C PHE A 9 -2.12 20.13 -18.01
N LYS A 10 -2.22 21.46 -18.10
CA LYS A 10 -2.85 22.31 -17.10
C LYS A 10 -4.24 22.76 -17.53
N ARG A 11 -5.15 22.89 -16.54
CA ARG A 11 -6.49 23.47 -16.69
C ARG A 11 -6.74 24.44 -15.53
N HIS A 12 -7.66 25.35 -15.74
CA HIS A 12 -8.07 26.31 -14.72
C HIS A 12 -9.55 26.11 -14.39
N SER A 13 -9.86 25.98 -13.12
CA SER A 13 -11.24 26.06 -12.61
C SER A 13 -11.48 27.46 -12.12
N LYS A 14 -12.52 28.12 -12.64
CA LYS A 14 -12.91 29.48 -12.29
C LYS A 14 -14.28 29.49 -11.64
N PHE A 15 -14.41 30.18 -10.54
CA PHE A 15 -15.67 30.30 -9.80
C PHE A 15 -15.67 31.55 -8.92
N ILE A 16 -16.84 31.93 -8.40
CA ILE A 16 -16.97 33.02 -7.42
C ILE A 16 -16.85 32.42 -6.01
N SER A 17 -15.84 32.82 -5.26
CA SER A 17 -15.48 32.21 -4.00
C SER A 17 -15.96 33.02 -2.78
N PRO A 18 -16.69 32.41 -1.83
CA PRO A 18 -17.01 33.07 -0.57
C PRO A 18 -15.76 33.36 0.28
N LEU A 19 -14.69 32.60 0.11
CA LEU A 19 -13.41 32.81 0.79
C LEU A 19 -12.67 34.06 0.27
N LYS A 20 -13.09 34.58 -0.89
CA LYS A 20 -12.58 35.83 -1.50
C LYS A 20 -13.65 36.90 -1.57
N ASN A 21 -14.56 36.97 -0.61
CA ASN A 21 -15.66 37.95 -0.57
C ASN A 21 -16.49 37.95 -1.85
N PHE A 22 -16.79 36.75 -2.39
CA PHE A 22 -17.53 36.57 -3.65
C PHE A 22 -16.87 37.22 -4.87
N GLN A 23 -15.54 37.29 -4.87
CA GLN A 23 -14.77 37.62 -6.07
C GLN A 23 -14.35 36.36 -6.84
N GLU A 24 -13.91 36.54 -8.09
CA GLU A 24 -13.41 35.45 -8.93
C GLU A 24 -12.19 34.79 -8.27
N ASP A 25 -12.22 33.48 -8.22
CA ASP A 25 -11.12 32.61 -7.81
C ASP A 25 -10.76 31.67 -8.96
N VAL A 26 -9.46 31.42 -9.13
CA VAL A 26 -8.93 30.58 -10.18
C VAL A 26 -7.98 29.56 -9.61
N HIS A 27 -8.36 28.28 -9.70
CA HIS A 27 -7.53 27.18 -9.23
C HIS A 27 -6.86 26.47 -10.39
N LEU A 28 -5.55 26.25 -10.27
CA LEU A 28 -4.78 25.48 -11.22
C LEU A 28 -4.95 24.00 -10.96
N LEU A 29 -5.30 23.25 -12.01
CA LEU A 29 -5.37 21.79 -12.04
C LEU A 29 -4.32 21.27 -13.02
N GLU A 30 -3.52 20.30 -12.59
CA GLU A 30 -2.57 19.61 -13.46
C GLU A 30 -3.00 18.17 -13.64
N HIS A 31 -3.18 17.77 -14.90
CA HIS A 31 -3.47 16.39 -15.30
C HIS A 31 -2.16 15.70 -15.67
N ARG A 32 -1.91 14.53 -15.12
CA ARG A 32 -0.75 13.69 -15.43
C ARG A 32 -1.21 12.30 -15.85
N ARG A 33 -0.65 11.81 -16.93
CA ARG A 33 -0.96 10.48 -17.46
C ARG A 33 0.14 9.50 -17.10
N ASP A 34 -0.27 8.34 -16.55
CA ASP A 34 0.64 7.22 -16.35
C ASP A 34 1.20 6.72 -17.69
N PRO A 35 2.52 6.62 -17.85
CA PRO A 35 3.12 6.27 -19.15
C PRO A 35 2.97 4.80 -19.52
N LEU A 36 2.61 3.90 -18.57
CA LEU A 36 2.45 2.47 -18.82
C LEU A 36 0.99 2.11 -19.11
N ILE A 37 0.09 2.44 -18.19
CA ILE A 37 -1.31 1.99 -18.25
C ILE A 37 -2.28 3.11 -18.66
N GLY A 38 -1.79 4.33 -18.80
CA GLY A 38 -2.57 5.46 -19.32
C GLY A 38 -3.57 6.05 -18.34
N THR A 39 -3.61 5.63 -17.08
CA THR A 39 -4.47 6.23 -16.06
C THR A 39 -4.15 7.71 -15.86
N MET A 40 -5.18 8.51 -15.54
CA MET A 40 -5.05 9.94 -15.37
C MET A 40 -5.13 10.32 -13.89
N SER A 41 -4.14 11.06 -13.40
CA SER A 41 -4.16 11.71 -12.10
C SER A 41 -4.38 13.21 -12.24
N ILE A 42 -5.13 13.81 -11.32
CA ILE A 42 -5.38 15.25 -11.29
C ILE A 42 -4.82 15.80 -9.98
N LEU A 43 -3.92 16.76 -10.09
CA LEU A 43 -3.36 17.47 -8.94
C LEU A 43 -4.04 18.84 -8.82
N GLY A 44 -4.66 19.08 -7.66
CA GLY A 44 -5.20 20.38 -7.27
C GLY A 44 -4.30 20.99 -6.21
N TYR A 45 -3.57 22.04 -6.55
CA TYR A 45 -2.57 22.64 -5.65
C TYR A 45 -3.16 23.26 -4.37
N ASN A 46 -4.47 23.58 -4.39
CA ASN A 46 -5.18 24.16 -3.24
C ASN A 46 -5.82 23.09 -2.30
N LEU A 47 -5.62 21.79 -2.58
CA LEU A 47 -6.23 20.74 -1.75
C LEU A 47 -5.67 20.67 -0.33
N ALA A 48 -4.42 21.06 -0.12
CA ALA A 48 -3.82 21.12 1.22
C ALA A 48 -4.54 22.12 2.14
N ASP A 49 -4.98 23.25 1.60
CA ASP A 49 -5.75 24.25 2.35
C ASP A 49 -7.13 23.73 2.74
N LYS A 50 -7.76 22.97 1.84
CA LYS A 50 -9.03 22.28 2.11
C LYS A 50 -8.91 21.31 3.27
N VAL A 51 -7.85 20.49 3.32
CA VAL A 51 -7.62 19.52 4.40
C VAL A 51 -7.50 20.24 5.73
N LYS A 52 -6.70 21.28 5.84
CA LYS A 52 -6.56 22.10 7.05
C LYS A 52 -7.89 22.73 7.50
N MET A 53 -8.67 23.25 6.53
CA MET A 53 -9.95 23.90 6.82
C MET A 53 -11.01 22.92 7.31
N LEU A 54 -11.06 21.69 6.78
CA LEU A 54 -12.13 20.73 7.08
C LEU A 54 -11.83 19.80 8.26
N PHE A 55 -10.58 19.45 8.47
CA PHE A 55 -10.21 18.43 9.45
C PHE A 55 -9.52 18.98 10.69
N GLY A 56 -9.04 20.23 10.65
CA GLY A 56 -8.35 20.85 11.79
C GLY A 56 -7.08 20.10 12.19
N ASP A 57 -6.75 20.18 13.48
CA ASP A 57 -5.64 19.43 14.06
C ASP A 57 -6.05 18.00 14.41
N ILE A 58 -5.05 17.12 14.51
CA ILE A 58 -5.27 15.71 14.88
C ILE A 58 -5.68 15.65 16.35
N ASP A 59 -6.81 15.02 16.64
CA ASP A 59 -7.27 14.72 18.00
C ASP A 59 -6.53 13.48 18.52
N HIS A 60 -5.41 13.70 19.18
CA HIS A 60 -4.60 12.63 19.75
C HIS A 60 -5.29 11.91 20.90
N ASP A 61 -6.09 12.62 21.72
CA ASP A 61 -6.79 12.04 22.86
C ASP A 61 -7.84 11.03 22.37
N LEU A 62 -8.59 11.37 21.31
CA LEU A 62 -9.53 10.45 20.68
C LEU A 62 -8.84 9.19 20.15
N ILE A 63 -7.68 9.32 19.52
CA ILE A 63 -6.93 8.17 19.00
C ILE A 63 -6.47 7.27 20.14
N GLU A 64 -5.95 7.83 21.22
CA GLU A 64 -5.52 7.08 22.39
C GLU A 64 -6.69 6.39 23.09
N GLN A 65 -7.84 7.05 23.22
CA GLN A 65 -9.05 6.45 23.75
C GLN A 65 -9.49 5.24 22.92
N VAL A 66 -9.57 5.38 21.60
CA VAL A 66 -9.94 4.28 20.67
C VAL A 66 -8.95 3.12 20.79
N ALA A 67 -7.66 3.40 20.93
CA ALA A 67 -6.64 2.37 21.10
C ALA A 67 -6.82 1.63 22.44
N GLN A 68 -7.09 2.33 23.54
CA GLN A 68 -7.31 1.73 24.86
C GLN A 68 -8.60 0.89 24.90
N GLU A 69 -9.69 1.37 24.33
CA GLU A 69 -10.99 0.68 24.30
C GLU A 69 -10.96 -0.59 23.43
N SER A 70 -10.17 -0.59 22.34
CA SER A 70 -10.07 -1.73 21.43
C SER A 70 -9.11 -2.82 21.91
N LYS A 71 -8.12 -2.51 22.75
CA LYS A 71 -7.07 -3.42 23.21
C LYS A 71 -7.59 -4.68 23.91
N PRO A 72 -8.55 -4.64 24.86
CA PRO A 72 -8.99 -5.81 25.61
C PRO A 72 -9.59 -6.92 24.73
N ARG A 73 -10.10 -6.57 23.53
CA ARG A 73 -10.74 -7.50 22.59
C ARG A 73 -9.88 -7.77 21.35
N CYS A 74 -8.65 -7.30 21.35
CA CYS A 74 -7.77 -7.44 20.20
C CYS A 74 -7.19 -8.85 20.11
N PHE A 75 -7.57 -9.59 19.06
CA PHE A 75 -7.06 -10.93 18.81
C PHE A 75 -5.60 -10.94 18.28
N MET A 76 -5.04 -9.79 17.88
CA MET A 76 -3.66 -9.67 17.42
C MET A 76 -2.66 -9.38 18.54
N CYS A 77 -3.12 -9.01 19.73
CA CYS A 77 -2.24 -8.82 20.88
C CYS A 77 -1.58 -10.14 21.32
N PRO A 78 -0.36 -10.11 21.88
CA PRO A 78 0.44 -11.31 22.20
C PRO A 78 -0.29 -12.35 23.03
N GLU A 79 -1.11 -11.93 23.97
CA GLU A 79 -1.92 -12.78 24.85
C GLU A 79 -3.00 -13.59 24.08
N ASN A 80 -3.43 -13.10 22.92
CA ASN A 80 -4.55 -13.67 22.17
C ASN A 80 -4.12 -14.28 20.83
N VAL A 81 -3.09 -13.76 20.16
CA VAL A 81 -2.77 -14.07 18.76
C VAL A 81 -2.60 -15.57 18.49
N ASN A 82 -2.05 -16.31 19.43
CA ASN A 82 -1.81 -17.75 19.27
C ASN A 82 -3.04 -18.62 19.57
N THR A 83 -4.01 -18.12 20.31
CA THR A 83 -5.18 -18.87 20.79
C THR A 83 -6.47 -18.52 20.06
N THR A 84 -6.59 -17.29 19.56
CA THR A 84 -7.84 -16.79 18.99
C THR A 84 -7.79 -16.59 17.47
N THR A 85 -6.61 -16.66 16.84
CA THR A 85 -6.49 -16.53 15.38
C THR A 85 -6.53 -17.89 14.68
N PRO A 86 -7.02 -17.95 13.42
CA PRO A 86 -6.99 -19.17 12.62
C PRO A 86 -5.57 -19.69 12.37
N LYS A 87 -5.47 -20.90 11.88
CA LYS A 87 -4.23 -21.58 11.50
C LYS A 87 -4.34 -22.06 10.05
N TYR A 88 -3.24 -22.05 9.32
CA TYR A 88 -3.16 -22.76 8.05
C TYR A 88 -3.06 -24.25 8.27
N SER A 89 -3.62 -25.03 7.33
CA SER A 89 -3.39 -26.46 7.25
C SER A 89 -1.92 -26.76 6.88
N SER A 90 -1.42 -27.90 7.30
CA SER A 90 -0.01 -28.27 7.15
C SER A 90 0.46 -28.43 5.70
N ASP A 91 -0.45 -28.66 4.76
CA ASP A 91 -0.20 -28.72 3.32
C ASP A 91 0.11 -27.35 2.71
N ILE A 92 -0.43 -26.26 3.29
CA ILE A 92 -0.14 -24.88 2.90
C ILE A 92 1.05 -24.36 3.69
N LEU A 93 1.04 -24.53 5.00
CA LEU A 93 2.06 -24.00 5.90
C LEU A 93 2.33 -24.96 7.05
N PRO A 94 3.41 -25.79 6.99
CA PRO A 94 3.69 -26.84 7.97
C PRO A 94 3.72 -26.36 9.43
N GLN A 95 4.15 -25.11 9.67
CA GLN A 95 4.18 -24.48 10.99
C GLN A 95 2.88 -23.77 11.37
N GLU A 96 1.81 -23.89 10.56
CA GLU A 96 0.47 -23.31 10.75
C GLU A 96 0.41 -21.77 10.77
N ARG A 97 1.49 -21.11 11.16
CA ARG A 97 1.69 -19.64 11.22
C ARG A 97 3.13 -19.28 10.83
N VAL A 98 3.39 -18.03 10.45
CA VAL A 98 4.74 -17.53 10.26
C VAL A 98 5.05 -16.52 11.33
N THR A 99 6.17 -16.70 12.04
CA THR A 99 6.69 -15.72 12.99
C THR A 99 8.06 -15.22 12.55
N VAL A 100 8.28 -13.92 12.60
CA VAL A 100 9.56 -13.24 12.35
C VAL A 100 9.69 -12.07 13.32
N GLY A 101 10.61 -12.16 14.28
CA GLY A 101 10.65 -11.21 15.39
C GLY A 101 9.29 -11.15 16.10
N GLU A 102 8.72 -9.97 16.25
CA GLU A 102 7.38 -9.79 16.82
C GLU A 102 6.24 -10.06 15.81
N ALA A 103 6.54 -10.05 14.51
CA ALA A 103 5.52 -10.22 13.48
C ALA A 103 4.97 -11.65 13.47
N THR A 104 3.64 -11.78 13.51
CA THR A 104 2.93 -13.07 13.45
C THR A 104 1.89 -13.05 12.35
N LEU A 105 2.03 -13.94 11.37
CA LEU A 105 1.12 -14.09 10.23
C LEU A 105 0.26 -15.35 10.39
N PHE A 106 -1.04 -15.19 10.12
CA PHE A 106 -2.08 -16.22 10.22
C PHE A 106 -3.15 -16.01 9.13
N PRO A 107 -4.03 -16.99 8.84
CA PRO A 107 -5.11 -16.82 7.87
C PRO A 107 -6.09 -15.72 8.25
N ASN A 108 -6.61 -14.99 7.26
CA ASN A 108 -7.76 -14.13 7.50
C ASN A 108 -9.02 -15.00 7.70
N LEU A 109 -9.80 -14.75 8.76
CA LEU A 109 -11.04 -15.48 9.06
C LEU A 109 -12.14 -15.24 8.00
N PHE A 110 -12.08 -14.09 7.31
CA PHE A 110 -13.00 -13.72 6.24
C PHE A 110 -12.21 -13.47 4.94
N PRO A 111 -11.80 -14.57 4.25
CA PRO A 111 -10.91 -14.44 3.10
C PRO A 111 -11.60 -13.78 1.91
N LEU A 112 -10.85 -12.93 1.19
CA LEU A 112 -11.26 -12.28 -0.06
C LEU A 112 -10.54 -12.86 -1.29
N SER A 113 -9.63 -13.81 -1.08
CA SER A 113 -8.86 -14.50 -2.12
C SER A 113 -8.49 -15.88 -1.65
N GLU A 114 -8.01 -16.76 -2.55
CA GLU A 114 -7.60 -18.13 -2.24
C GLU A 114 -6.56 -18.17 -1.10
N PHE A 115 -5.57 -17.30 -1.18
CA PHE A 115 -4.58 -17.10 -0.12
C PHE A 115 -4.77 -15.71 0.47
N HIS A 116 -5.35 -15.64 1.66
CA HIS A 116 -5.55 -14.39 2.38
C HIS A 116 -5.04 -14.54 3.81
N ALA A 117 -3.95 -13.85 4.10
CA ALA A 117 -3.32 -13.81 5.41
C ALA A 117 -3.34 -12.41 6.03
N VAL A 118 -3.33 -12.37 7.35
CA VAL A 118 -3.12 -11.16 8.16
C VAL A 118 -1.81 -11.34 8.92
N CYS A 119 -0.97 -10.31 8.92
CA CYS A 119 0.28 -10.27 9.66
C CYS A 119 0.22 -9.15 10.69
N ALA A 120 0.04 -9.49 11.97
CA ALA A 120 0.26 -8.57 13.08
C ALA A 120 1.75 -8.20 13.09
N LEU A 121 2.09 -6.91 13.08
CA LEU A 121 3.48 -6.45 12.87
C LEU A 121 4.32 -6.41 14.14
N THR A 122 3.69 -6.22 15.28
CA THR A 122 4.34 -5.97 16.56
C THR A 122 3.48 -6.48 17.71
N HIS A 123 4.05 -6.60 18.87
CA HIS A 123 3.33 -6.89 20.12
C HIS A 123 2.58 -5.66 20.67
N THR A 124 2.93 -4.46 20.21
CA THR A 124 2.31 -3.22 20.64
C THR A 124 0.98 -2.98 19.92
N HIS A 125 -0.09 -2.80 20.70
CA HIS A 125 -1.47 -2.69 20.16
C HIS A 125 -1.68 -1.45 19.29
N TYR A 126 -1.02 -0.34 19.59
CA TYR A 126 -1.09 0.91 18.84
C TYR A 126 0.30 1.53 18.71
N LEU A 127 0.63 2.05 17.54
CA LEU A 127 1.82 2.82 17.26
C LEU A 127 1.45 4.16 16.63
N ASN A 128 2.10 5.24 17.02
CA ASN A 128 2.09 6.42 16.17
C ASN A 128 2.84 6.14 14.86
N LEU A 129 2.53 6.86 13.79
CA LEU A 129 3.20 6.66 12.49
C LEU A 129 4.72 6.81 12.56
N ARG A 130 5.23 7.63 13.50
CA ARG A 130 6.67 7.84 13.71
C ARG A 130 7.37 6.69 14.45
N ASP A 131 6.60 5.83 15.09
CA ASP A 131 7.11 4.72 15.90
C ASP A 131 7.26 3.42 15.11
N PHE A 132 6.85 3.41 13.83
CA PHE A 132 7.11 2.30 12.92
C PHE A 132 8.60 2.25 12.59
N SER A 133 9.32 1.38 13.30
CA SER A 133 10.75 1.17 13.06
C SER A 133 10.98 0.36 11.77
N THR A 134 12.18 0.49 11.21
CA THR A 134 12.63 -0.34 10.09
C THR A 134 12.55 -1.83 10.43
N GLU A 135 12.83 -2.22 11.67
CA GLU A 135 12.78 -3.61 12.13
C GLU A 135 11.33 -4.15 12.10
N ILE A 136 10.35 -3.41 12.63
CA ILE A 136 8.93 -3.80 12.61
C ILE A 136 8.48 -4.05 11.17
N LEU A 137 8.77 -3.11 10.26
CA LEU A 137 8.38 -3.22 8.86
C LEU A 137 9.11 -4.37 8.14
N ALA A 138 10.40 -4.54 8.38
CA ALA A 138 11.20 -5.61 7.80
C ALA A 138 10.72 -6.99 8.25
N ASN A 139 10.44 -7.17 9.54
CA ASN A 139 9.91 -8.42 10.08
C ASN A 139 8.54 -8.76 9.49
N GLY A 140 7.63 -7.78 9.40
CA GLY A 140 6.33 -7.94 8.76
C GLY A 140 6.43 -8.35 7.28
N ILE A 141 7.27 -7.63 6.50
CA ILE A 141 7.48 -7.96 5.08
C ILE A 141 8.12 -9.35 4.94
N GLN A 142 9.10 -9.72 5.76
CA GLN A 142 9.71 -11.05 5.72
C GLN A 142 8.70 -12.16 6.05
N ALA A 143 7.83 -11.95 7.04
CA ALA A 143 6.77 -12.90 7.36
C ALA A 143 5.82 -13.08 6.18
N CYS A 144 5.39 -11.97 5.54
CA CYS A 144 4.56 -11.99 4.35
C CYS A 144 5.24 -12.72 3.19
N LEU A 145 6.51 -12.45 2.91
CA LEU A 145 7.26 -13.10 1.82
C LEU A 145 7.47 -14.60 2.06
N LYS A 146 7.70 -15.04 3.31
CA LYS A 146 7.74 -16.46 3.66
C LYS A 146 6.40 -17.14 3.36
N PHE A 147 5.29 -16.49 3.70
CA PHE A 147 3.96 -17.00 3.38
C PHE A 147 3.70 -17.05 1.87
N VAL A 148 4.01 -16.00 1.12
CA VAL A 148 3.90 -15.96 -0.35
C VAL A 148 4.62 -17.15 -0.99
N LYS A 149 5.83 -17.46 -0.52
CA LYS A 149 6.59 -18.63 -1.00
C LYS A 149 5.87 -19.95 -0.68
N SER A 150 5.31 -20.09 0.51
CA SER A 150 4.56 -21.28 0.90
C SER A 150 3.28 -21.45 0.08
N ALA A 151 2.52 -20.37 -0.12
CA ALA A 151 1.32 -20.36 -0.96
C ALA A 151 1.63 -20.77 -2.41
N PHE A 152 2.71 -20.24 -2.99
CA PHE A 152 3.15 -20.63 -4.34
C PHE A 152 3.60 -22.09 -4.41
N ASN A 153 4.23 -22.62 -3.37
CA ASN A 153 4.61 -24.04 -3.31
C ASN A 153 3.38 -24.96 -3.18
N ALA A 154 2.36 -24.54 -2.44
CA ALA A 154 1.11 -25.28 -2.30
C ALA A 154 0.27 -25.24 -3.58
N ASN A 155 0.23 -24.09 -4.27
CA ASN A 155 -0.44 -23.91 -5.55
C ASN A 155 0.40 -23.03 -6.48
N SER A 156 1.11 -23.64 -7.42
CA SER A 156 1.98 -22.92 -8.38
C SER A 156 1.22 -22.02 -9.37
N SER A 157 -0.12 -22.12 -9.44
CA SER A 157 -0.97 -21.21 -10.21
C SER A 157 -1.23 -19.90 -9.49
N ALA A 158 -1.04 -19.84 -8.16
CA ALA A 158 -1.22 -18.64 -7.34
C ALA A 158 -0.04 -17.65 -7.54
N LYS A 159 0.02 -17.03 -8.70
CA LYS A 159 1.13 -16.16 -9.14
C LYS A 159 0.94 -14.69 -8.77
N TYR A 160 -0.28 -14.29 -8.45
CA TYR A 160 -0.64 -12.87 -8.27
C TYR A 160 -0.87 -12.59 -6.79
N MET A 161 0.18 -12.12 -6.13
CA MET A 161 0.18 -11.82 -4.71
C MET A 161 0.37 -10.31 -4.47
N THR A 162 -0.36 -9.77 -3.50
CA THR A 162 -0.20 -8.39 -3.02
C THR A 162 0.03 -8.38 -1.52
N ILE A 163 0.86 -7.45 -1.07
CA ILE A 163 1.04 -7.14 0.36
C ILE A 163 0.54 -5.72 0.56
N ASN A 164 -0.47 -5.55 1.41
CA ASN A 164 -1.12 -4.27 1.68
C ASN A 164 -1.01 -3.93 3.16
N CYS A 165 -0.88 -2.65 3.47
CA CYS A 165 -0.93 -2.13 4.82
C CYS A 165 -1.85 -0.90 4.85
N ASN A 166 -3.02 -1.04 5.47
CA ASN A 166 -3.88 0.07 5.84
C ASN A 166 -3.75 0.27 7.35
N TYR A 167 -3.64 1.51 7.79
CA TYR A 167 -3.49 1.78 9.21
C TYR A 167 -4.53 2.78 9.69
N LEU A 168 -5.26 2.40 10.75
CA LEU A 168 -6.40 3.10 11.34
C LEU A 168 -7.63 3.21 10.40
N PHE A 169 -8.78 3.52 10.98
CA PHE A 169 -10.08 3.54 10.29
C PHE A 169 -10.13 4.50 9.10
N PRO A 170 -9.54 5.71 9.13
CA PRO A 170 -9.58 6.61 7.97
C PRO A 170 -8.86 6.06 6.74
N ALA A 171 -7.89 5.16 6.93
CA ALA A 171 -7.19 4.46 5.83
C ALA A 171 -7.88 3.15 5.41
N GLY A 172 -9.03 2.81 6.00
CA GLY A 172 -9.78 1.61 5.68
C GLY A 172 -9.40 0.36 6.49
N ALA A 173 -8.56 0.49 7.53
CA ALA A 173 -8.32 -0.60 8.47
C ALA A 173 -9.52 -0.76 9.41
N SER A 174 -9.96 -1.99 9.66
CA SER A 174 -11.02 -2.28 10.63
C SER A 174 -10.50 -2.52 12.06
N ILE A 175 -9.19 -2.56 12.24
CA ILE A 175 -8.51 -2.92 13.49
C ILE A 175 -7.38 -1.92 13.74
N VAL A 176 -7.25 -1.46 14.99
CA VAL A 176 -6.22 -0.50 15.41
C VAL A 176 -4.82 -1.13 15.41
N HIS A 177 -4.71 -2.41 15.80
CA HIS A 177 -3.43 -3.11 15.87
C HIS A 177 -2.69 -3.07 14.53
N PRO A 178 -1.42 -2.62 14.47
CA PRO A 178 -0.67 -2.53 13.22
C PRO A 178 -0.56 -3.88 12.52
N HIS A 179 -1.03 -3.96 11.28
CA HIS A 179 -1.02 -5.20 10.51
C HIS A 179 -0.85 -4.98 9.02
N MET A 180 -0.31 -5.96 8.35
CA MET A 180 -0.33 -6.13 6.90
C MET A 180 -1.29 -7.23 6.50
N GLN A 181 -1.71 -7.23 5.24
CA GLN A 181 -2.50 -8.31 4.65
C GLN A 181 -1.82 -8.80 3.38
N VAL A 182 -1.80 -10.11 3.20
CA VAL A 182 -1.40 -10.75 1.94
C VAL A 182 -2.64 -11.30 1.29
N LEU A 183 -2.89 -10.91 0.04
CA LEU A 183 -3.99 -11.45 -0.77
C LEU A 183 -3.43 -11.97 -2.08
N GLY A 184 -3.95 -13.10 -2.55
CA GLY A 184 -3.53 -13.62 -3.85
C GLY A 184 -4.14 -14.93 -4.25
N GLY A 185 -3.83 -15.33 -5.48
CA GLY A 185 -4.34 -16.52 -6.14
C GLY A 185 -3.89 -16.55 -7.60
N ASP A 186 -4.67 -17.24 -8.42
CA ASP A 186 -4.43 -17.41 -9.86
C ASP A 186 -5.03 -16.27 -10.72
N VAL A 187 -5.84 -15.38 -10.12
CA VAL A 187 -6.47 -14.25 -10.82
C VAL A 187 -5.85 -12.92 -10.38
N PRO A 188 -5.27 -12.13 -11.30
CA PRO A 188 -4.72 -10.83 -10.96
C PRO A 188 -5.83 -9.80 -10.70
N TYR A 189 -5.62 -8.89 -9.74
CA TYR A 189 -6.45 -7.71 -9.61
C TYR A 189 -6.33 -6.84 -10.88
N THR A 190 -7.40 -6.12 -11.23
CA THR A 190 -7.47 -5.33 -12.46
C THR A 190 -6.28 -4.38 -12.64
N TYR A 191 -5.86 -3.69 -11.58
CA TYR A 191 -4.69 -2.80 -11.64
C TYR A 191 -3.41 -3.56 -11.98
N LEU A 192 -3.14 -4.68 -11.28
CA LEU A 192 -1.98 -5.54 -11.55
C LEU A 192 -2.03 -6.11 -12.96
N LYS A 193 -3.20 -6.59 -13.41
CA LYS A 193 -3.43 -7.07 -14.78
C LYS A 193 -3.03 -6.01 -15.80
N ASN A 194 -3.53 -4.79 -15.66
CA ASN A 194 -3.23 -3.69 -16.58
C ASN A 194 -1.73 -3.37 -16.61
N MET A 195 -1.05 -3.40 -15.45
CA MET A 195 0.40 -3.20 -15.38
C MET A 195 1.17 -4.29 -16.09
N LEU A 196 0.78 -5.56 -15.92
CA LEU A 196 1.42 -6.69 -16.59
C LEU A 196 1.22 -6.63 -18.13
N GLU A 197 0.00 -6.38 -18.57
CA GLU A 197 -0.34 -6.23 -19.97
C GLU A 197 0.40 -5.03 -20.61
N GLY A 198 0.42 -3.88 -19.94
CA GLY A 198 1.16 -2.70 -20.37
C GLY A 198 2.68 -2.97 -20.46
N SER A 199 3.23 -3.68 -19.48
CA SER A 199 4.65 -4.05 -19.47
C SER A 199 4.99 -5.00 -20.62
N LEU A 200 4.12 -5.97 -20.93
CA LEU A 200 4.28 -6.88 -22.06
C LEU A 200 4.22 -6.12 -23.40
N GLN A 201 3.19 -5.29 -23.61
CA GLN A 201 3.05 -4.46 -24.81
C GLN A 201 4.26 -3.53 -25.02
N TYR A 202 4.75 -2.94 -23.92
CA TYR A 202 5.94 -2.11 -23.97
C TYR A 202 7.17 -2.93 -24.43
N PHE A 203 7.36 -4.11 -23.86
CA PHE A 203 8.46 -5.01 -24.23
C PHE A 203 8.37 -5.45 -25.69
N GLU A 204 7.20 -5.86 -26.16
CA GLU A 204 6.99 -6.26 -27.55
C GLU A 204 7.33 -5.14 -28.54
N LYS A 205 6.93 -3.90 -28.20
CA LYS A 205 7.18 -2.73 -29.03
C LYS A 205 8.63 -2.25 -29.01
N ASN A 206 9.26 -2.24 -27.84
CA ASN A 206 10.56 -1.56 -27.63
C ASN A 206 11.73 -2.54 -27.46
N GLN A 207 11.48 -3.86 -27.32
CA GLN A 207 12.47 -4.89 -26.98
C GLN A 207 13.30 -4.51 -25.74
N SER A 208 12.66 -3.83 -24.77
CA SER A 208 13.26 -3.31 -23.55
C SER A 208 12.28 -3.42 -22.38
N ASN A 209 12.81 -3.56 -21.16
CA ASN A 209 11.99 -3.58 -19.94
C ASN A 209 11.55 -2.17 -19.56
N PHE A 210 10.23 -1.96 -19.43
CA PHE A 210 9.65 -0.67 -19.07
C PHE A 210 10.25 -0.07 -17.79
N TRP A 211 10.39 -0.87 -16.74
CA TRP A 211 10.83 -0.41 -15.42
C TRP A 211 12.29 0.05 -15.44
N ASN A 212 13.14 -0.65 -16.17
CA ASN A 212 14.54 -0.26 -16.37
C ASN A 212 14.65 1.05 -17.17
N ASP A 213 13.83 1.19 -18.20
CA ASP A 213 13.80 2.42 -19.00
C ASP A 213 13.23 3.60 -18.19
N LEU A 214 12.18 3.36 -17.38
CA LEU A 214 11.60 4.35 -16.48
C LEU A 214 12.65 4.90 -15.51
N ILE A 215 13.34 4.01 -14.79
CA ILE A 215 14.40 4.41 -13.85
C ILE A 215 15.49 5.20 -14.57
N SER A 216 15.88 4.78 -15.78
CA SER A 216 16.90 5.46 -16.56
C SER A 216 16.49 6.87 -17.00
N VAL A 217 15.24 7.04 -17.39
CA VAL A 217 14.67 8.34 -17.77
C VAL A 217 14.56 9.26 -16.54
N GLU A 218 14.05 8.75 -15.42
CA GLU A 218 13.90 9.51 -14.19
C GLU A 218 15.24 9.96 -13.59
N LYS A 219 16.26 9.11 -13.63
CA LYS A 219 17.64 9.50 -13.24
C LYS A 219 18.19 10.66 -14.05
N LYS A 220 17.87 10.71 -15.34
CA LYS A 220 18.29 11.80 -16.23
C LYS A 220 17.48 13.08 -16.00
N ALA A 221 16.15 12.95 -15.91
CA ALA A 221 15.23 14.06 -15.73
C ALA A 221 15.35 14.70 -14.33
N ARG A 222 15.63 13.89 -13.31
CA ARG A 222 15.68 14.28 -11.88
C ARG A 222 14.39 14.97 -11.39
N GLU A 223 13.25 14.57 -11.94
CA GLU A 223 11.95 15.13 -11.57
C GLU A 223 11.27 14.34 -10.45
N ARG A 224 11.30 13.01 -10.54
CA ARG A 224 10.65 12.10 -9.58
C ARG A 224 11.65 11.11 -8.95
N TYR A 225 12.87 11.09 -9.42
CA TYR A 225 13.91 10.25 -8.86
C TYR A 225 14.31 10.73 -7.47
N ILE A 226 14.13 9.86 -6.45
CA ILE A 226 14.43 10.14 -5.06
C ILE A 226 15.83 9.67 -4.69
N GLY A 227 16.20 8.46 -5.07
CA GLY A 227 17.49 7.90 -4.72
C GLY A 227 17.59 6.38 -4.87
N LYS A 228 18.70 5.84 -4.39
CA LYS A 228 18.98 4.39 -4.38
C LYS A 228 19.39 3.94 -2.98
N THR A 229 18.84 2.81 -2.52
CA THR A 229 19.23 2.14 -1.28
C THR A 229 19.48 0.66 -1.57
N GLY A 230 20.75 0.21 -1.48
CA GLY A 230 21.11 -1.14 -1.92
C GLY A 230 20.78 -1.35 -3.39
N GLU A 231 19.97 -2.35 -3.71
CA GLU A 231 19.52 -2.64 -5.07
C GLU A 231 18.15 -1.99 -5.41
N ILE A 232 17.53 -1.28 -4.46
CA ILE A 232 16.20 -0.66 -4.64
C ILE A 232 16.37 0.78 -5.13
N GLU A 233 15.69 1.12 -6.22
CA GLU A 233 15.57 2.47 -6.74
C GLU A 233 14.23 3.08 -6.31
N TRP A 234 14.25 4.32 -5.86
CA TRP A 234 13.07 5.08 -5.40
C TRP A 234 12.74 6.18 -6.42
N ILE A 235 11.51 6.14 -6.97
CA ILE A 235 10.97 7.10 -7.94
C ILE A 235 9.54 7.52 -7.58
#